data_c4649aac6072d5f4d91fb8f5d6564aeb
#
_entry.id   c4649aac6072d5f4d91fb8f5d6564aeb
#
_cell.length_a   1.000
_cell.length_b   1.000
_cell.length_c   1.000
_cell.angle_alpha   90.00
_cell.angle_beta   90.00
_cell.angle_gamma   90.00
#
_symmetry.space_group_name_H-M   'P 1'
#
loop_
_entity.id
_entity.type
_entity.pdbx_description
1 polymer ?
#
loop_
_entity_poly.entity_id
_entity_poly.type
_entity_poly.pdbx_seq_one_letter_code
_entity_poly.pdbx_strand_id
1 'polypeptide(L)'
;GERVRAATEGAPIRLAIDAVGGTQVMRLGDCLADEGTIVNYGLLSGENSQLTGHQTVFKRLWLTGFWLMPTLQRMTPAEIRALYGMLASRIADGSLHVPVETTYPIESIGQAVARANAYRRAGKVLVTPNGPLG
;
A
#
# COMPACT_ATOMS: atom_id res chain seq x y z
N GLY A 1 3.23 14.77 -10.08
CA GLY A 1 3.14 14.43 -11.51
C GLY A 1 4.49 14.41 -12.22
N GLU A 2 5.26 15.52 -12.21
CA GLU A 2 6.52 15.64 -12.97
C GLU A 2 7.58 14.60 -12.59
N ARG A 3 7.84 14.41 -11.29
CA ARG A 3 8.81 13.39 -10.83
C ARG A 3 8.44 11.97 -11.25
N VAL A 4 7.14 11.65 -11.22
CA VAL A 4 6.66 10.33 -11.66
C VAL A 4 6.85 10.20 -13.16
N ARG A 5 6.47 11.21 -13.94
CA ARG A 5 6.63 11.22 -15.38
C ARG A 5 8.10 11.08 -15.82
N ALA A 6 9.00 11.78 -15.13
CA ALA A 6 10.43 11.64 -15.35
C ALA A 6 10.96 10.22 -15.02
N ALA A 7 10.51 9.64 -13.90
CA ALA A 7 10.93 8.30 -13.48
C ALA A 7 10.38 7.17 -14.36
N THR A 8 9.30 7.42 -15.09
CA THR A 8 8.69 6.46 -16.03
C THR A 8 9.00 6.78 -17.50
N GLU A 9 9.88 7.75 -17.76
CA GLU A 9 10.22 8.20 -19.12
C GLU A 9 8.97 8.55 -19.97
N GLY A 10 7.92 9.04 -19.27
CA GLY A 10 6.66 9.39 -19.90
C GLY A 10 5.74 8.21 -20.24
N ALA A 11 6.08 6.99 -19.83
CA ALA A 11 5.22 5.83 -20.06
C ALA A 11 3.82 6.02 -19.44
N PRO A 12 2.74 5.61 -20.13
CA PRO A 12 1.38 5.79 -19.67
C PRO A 12 1.09 4.89 -18.46
N ILE A 13 0.84 5.50 -17.30
CA ILE A 13 0.45 4.79 -16.09
C ILE A 13 -1.07 4.62 -16.08
N ARG A 14 -1.56 3.40 -16.04
CA ARG A 14 -3.00 3.08 -16.09
C ARG A 14 -3.58 2.62 -14.74
N LEU A 15 -2.73 2.31 -13.79
CA LEU A 15 -3.16 1.83 -12.47
C LEU A 15 -2.38 2.55 -11.36
N ALA A 16 -3.11 3.02 -10.37
CA ALA A 16 -2.55 3.47 -9.10
C ALA A 16 -3.25 2.75 -7.95
N ILE A 17 -2.50 2.49 -6.88
CA ILE A 17 -3.03 1.96 -5.63
C ILE A 17 -2.83 2.98 -4.52
N ASP A 18 -3.85 3.17 -3.69
CA ASP A 18 -3.85 4.17 -2.63
C ASP A 18 -4.33 3.59 -1.29
N ALA A 19 -3.56 3.85 -0.23
CA ALA A 19 -3.90 3.48 1.14
C ALA A 19 -4.31 4.70 1.98
N VAL A 20 -4.14 5.91 1.46
CA VAL A 20 -4.18 7.14 2.25
C VAL A 20 -5.54 7.81 2.18
N GLY A 21 -6.12 7.90 0.99
CA GLY A 21 -7.34 8.67 0.75
C GLY A 21 -7.10 10.18 0.67
N GLY A 22 -8.17 10.96 0.79
CA GLY A 22 -8.12 12.41 0.78
C GLY A 22 -7.59 13.00 -0.54
N THR A 23 -6.92 14.14 -0.43
CA THR A 23 -6.37 14.88 -1.58
C THR A 23 -5.20 14.16 -2.27
N GLN A 24 -4.62 13.13 -1.66
CA GLN A 24 -3.58 12.32 -2.30
C GLN A 24 -4.10 11.63 -3.56
N VAL A 25 -5.38 11.24 -3.57
CA VAL A 25 -6.04 10.60 -4.71
C VAL A 25 -6.03 11.50 -5.95
N MET A 26 -6.26 12.81 -5.79
CA MET A 26 -6.15 13.77 -6.90
C MET A 26 -4.72 13.80 -7.49
N ARG A 27 -3.69 13.77 -6.64
CA ARG A 27 -2.29 13.75 -7.09
C ARG A 27 -1.95 12.49 -7.85
N LEU A 28 -2.51 11.34 -7.46
CA LEU A 28 -2.39 10.09 -8.22
C LEU A 28 -3.11 10.23 -9.57
N GLY A 29 -4.31 10.79 -9.58
CA GLY A 29 -5.08 11.05 -10.81
C GLY A 29 -4.33 11.92 -11.81
N ASP A 30 -3.53 12.89 -11.36
CA ASP A 30 -2.68 13.70 -12.25
C ASP A 30 -1.56 12.88 -12.91
N CYS A 31 -1.11 11.80 -12.27
CA CYS A 31 -0.07 10.92 -12.80
C CYS A 31 -0.61 9.91 -13.82
N LEU A 32 -1.90 9.58 -13.77
CA LEU A 32 -2.49 8.55 -14.61
C LEU A 32 -2.72 9.06 -16.06
N ALA A 33 -2.63 8.14 -16.99
CA ALA A 33 -3.16 8.31 -18.34
C ALA A 33 -4.70 8.33 -18.32
N ASP A 34 -5.30 8.76 -19.43
CA ASP A 34 -6.75 8.72 -19.61
C ASP A 34 -7.27 7.29 -19.43
N GLU A 35 -8.49 7.18 -18.89
CA GLU A 35 -9.14 5.91 -18.56
C GLU A 35 -8.40 5.06 -17.50
N GLY A 36 -7.42 5.67 -16.80
CA GLY A 36 -6.71 5.01 -15.72
C GLY A 36 -7.59 4.73 -14.50
N THR A 37 -7.18 3.77 -13.68
CA THR A 37 -7.91 3.33 -12.49
C THR A 37 -7.10 3.62 -11.24
N ILE A 38 -7.75 4.14 -10.20
CA ILE A 38 -7.22 4.23 -8.85
C ILE A 38 -7.96 3.22 -7.99
N VAL A 39 -7.22 2.30 -7.36
CA VAL A 39 -7.75 1.35 -6.38
C VAL A 39 -7.38 1.84 -4.99
N ASN A 40 -8.38 2.32 -4.25
CA ASN A 40 -8.22 2.69 -2.86
C ASN A 40 -8.45 1.46 -1.97
N TYR A 41 -7.49 1.14 -1.10
CA TYR A 41 -7.57 0.00 -0.18
C TYR A 41 -7.38 0.39 1.30
N GLY A 42 -7.34 1.70 1.60
CA GLY A 42 -7.20 2.21 2.96
C GLY A 42 -7.58 3.67 3.08
N LEU A 43 -7.74 4.15 4.30
CA LEU A 43 -8.16 5.51 4.66
C LEU A 43 -7.25 6.07 5.76
N LEU A 44 -5.93 6.01 5.57
CA LEU A 44 -4.97 6.43 6.59
C LEU A 44 -5.06 7.92 6.95
N SER A 45 -5.54 8.77 6.03
CA SER A 45 -5.79 10.19 6.30
C SER A 45 -7.06 10.44 7.13
N GLY A 46 -7.99 9.50 7.16
CA GLY A 46 -9.34 9.71 7.67
C GLY A 46 -10.22 10.60 6.77
N GLU A 47 -9.72 11.05 5.62
CA GLU A 47 -10.42 11.94 4.69
C GLU A 47 -11.00 11.17 3.51
N ASN A 48 -12.11 11.68 2.97
CA ASN A 48 -12.73 11.10 1.77
C ASN A 48 -11.81 11.23 0.55
N SER A 49 -11.68 10.15 -0.21
CA SER A 49 -10.98 10.16 -1.49
C SER A 49 -11.66 11.08 -2.49
N GLN A 50 -10.88 11.89 -3.19
CA GLN A 50 -11.40 12.92 -4.09
C GLN A 50 -10.75 12.84 -5.47
N LEU A 51 -11.56 13.07 -6.51
CA LEU A 51 -11.12 13.36 -7.87
C LEU A 51 -11.70 14.69 -8.31
N THR A 52 -10.99 15.41 -9.16
CA THR A 52 -11.49 16.64 -9.78
C THR A 52 -12.47 16.30 -10.90
N GLY A 53 -13.35 17.25 -11.24
CA GLY A 53 -14.23 17.12 -12.42
C GLY A 53 -13.46 16.93 -13.71
N HIS A 54 -12.28 17.55 -13.86
CA HIS A 54 -11.39 17.30 -14.99
C HIS A 54 -10.95 15.84 -15.09
N GLN A 55 -10.54 15.26 -13.97
CA GLN A 55 -10.07 13.87 -13.91
C GLN A 55 -11.19 12.87 -14.20
N THR A 56 -12.40 13.13 -13.72
CA THR A 56 -13.55 12.23 -13.95
C THR A 56 -14.16 12.38 -15.35
N VAL A 57 -14.35 13.61 -15.81
CA VAL A 57 -15.04 13.88 -17.10
C VAL A 57 -14.12 13.75 -18.29
N PHE A 58 -12.99 14.46 -18.28
CA PHE A 58 -12.14 14.55 -19.47
C PHE A 58 -11.09 13.43 -19.53
N LYS A 59 -10.46 13.09 -18.39
CA LYS A 59 -9.56 11.93 -18.33
C LYS A 59 -10.29 10.61 -18.14
N ARG A 60 -11.58 10.62 -17.81
CA ARG A 60 -12.41 9.42 -17.56
C ARG A 60 -11.77 8.44 -16.56
N LEU A 61 -11.15 8.97 -15.49
CA LEU A 61 -10.53 8.13 -14.47
C LEU A 61 -11.58 7.37 -13.65
N TRP A 62 -11.23 6.17 -13.27
CA TRP A 62 -12.00 5.32 -12.38
C TRP A 62 -11.40 5.34 -10.98
N LEU A 63 -12.27 5.57 -9.99
CA LEU A 63 -11.93 5.41 -8.57
C LEU A 63 -12.76 4.28 -8.01
N THR A 64 -12.09 3.23 -7.56
CA THR A 64 -12.74 2.05 -6.99
C THR A 64 -12.07 1.65 -5.68
N GLY A 65 -12.75 0.81 -4.89
CA GLY A 65 -12.25 0.31 -3.62
C GLY A 65 -11.84 -1.15 -3.69
N PHE A 66 -10.88 -1.54 -2.87
CA PHE A 66 -10.55 -2.92 -2.57
C PHE A 66 -10.58 -3.15 -1.06
N TRP A 67 -11.39 -4.10 -0.63
CA TRP A 67 -11.43 -4.53 0.76
C TRP A 67 -11.02 -5.99 0.87
N LEU A 68 -9.91 -6.25 1.55
CA LEU A 68 -9.31 -7.58 1.65
C LEU A 68 -10.23 -8.60 2.35
N MET A 69 -10.91 -8.20 3.43
CA MET A 69 -11.69 -9.14 4.24
C MET A 69 -12.80 -9.87 3.46
N PRO A 70 -13.69 -9.20 2.70
CA PRO A 70 -14.67 -9.91 1.89
C PRO A 70 -14.05 -10.78 0.80
N THR A 71 -12.86 -10.43 0.32
CA THR A 71 -12.12 -11.25 -0.65
C THR A 71 -11.69 -12.57 0.00
N LEU A 72 -11.06 -12.50 1.17
CA LEU A 72 -10.65 -13.69 1.92
C LEU A 72 -11.83 -14.55 2.36
N GLN A 73 -12.96 -13.93 2.74
CA GLN A 73 -14.17 -14.66 3.16
C GLN A 73 -14.82 -15.48 2.03
N ARG A 74 -14.58 -15.11 0.77
CA ARG A 74 -15.06 -15.87 -0.40
C ARG A 74 -14.14 -16.99 -0.82
N MET A 75 -12.92 -17.01 -0.31
CA MET A 75 -11.92 -18.02 -0.63
C MET A 75 -12.10 -19.26 0.24
N THR A 76 -11.86 -20.41 -0.34
CA THR A 76 -11.76 -21.67 0.40
C THR A 76 -10.47 -21.71 1.24
N PRO A 77 -10.42 -22.54 2.28
CA PRO A 77 -9.19 -22.73 3.04
C PRO A 77 -7.99 -23.19 2.19
N ALA A 78 -8.24 -23.91 1.09
CA ALA A 78 -7.18 -24.34 0.16
C ALA A 78 -6.61 -23.14 -0.63
N GLU A 79 -7.48 -22.27 -1.15
CA GLU A 79 -7.07 -21.05 -1.85
C GLU A 79 -6.31 -20.08 -0.94
N ILE A 80 -6.77 -19.93 0.31
CA ILE A 80 -6.06 -19.12 1.31
C ILE A 80 -4.67 -19.70 1.57
N ARG A 81 -4.53 -21.02 1.78
CA ARG A 81 -3.22 -21.64 1.96
C ARG A 81 -2.32 -21.47 0.74
N ALA A 82 -2.86 -21.61 -0.46
CA ALA A 82 -2.10 -21.40 -1.70
C ALA A 82 -1.62 -19.96 -1.83
N LEU A 83 -2.48 -18.97 -1.55
CA LEU A 83 -2.14 -17.55 -1.55
C LEU A 83 -1.00 -17.25 -0.56
N TYR A 84 -1.15 -17.64 0.69
CA TYR A 84 -0.11 -17.39 1.71
C TYR A 84 1.17 -18.19 1.45
N GLY A 85 1.08 -19.40 0.89
CA GLY A 85 2.24 -20.19 0.47
C GLY A 85 3.03 -19.48 -0.64
N MET A 86 2.34 -18.92 -1.63
CA MET A 86 2.97 -18.12 -2.68
C MET A 86 3.66 -16.88 -2.09
N LEU A 87 2.98 -16.13 -1.20
CA LEU A 87 3.57 -14.94 -0.56
C LEU A 87 4.81 -15.30 0.28
N ALA A 88 4.75 -16.40 1.05
CA ALA A 88 5.88 -16.89 1.83
C ALA A 88 7.07 -17.25 0.94
N SER A 89 6.83 -17.92 -0.19
CA SER A 89 7.87 -18.23 -1.17
C SER A 89 8.53 -16.97 -1.74
N ARG A 90 7.72 -15.93 -2.06
CA ARG A 90 8.22 -14.64 -2.55
C ARG A 90 9.02 -13.86 -1.52
N ILE A 91 8.68 -14.02 -0.24
CA ILE A 91 9.47 -13.44 0.86
C ILE A 91 10.79 -14.19 1.00
N ALA A 92 10.75 -15.52 0.95
CA ALA A 92 11.93 -16.37 1.10
C ALA A 92 12.96 -16.20 -0.03
N ASP A 93 12.50 -15.98 -1.27
CA ASP A 93 13.38 -15.74 -2.43
C ASP A 93 13.79 -14.25 -2.58
N GLY A 94 13.30 -13.36 -1.70
CA GLY A 94 13.61 -11.94 -1.71
C GLY A 94 12.88 -11.11 -2.77
N SER A 95 12.04 -11.71 -3.63
CA SER A 95 11.27 -10.98 -4.65
C SER A 95 10.15 -10.13 -4.06
N LEU A 96 9.70 -10.45 -2.86
CA LEU A 96 8.81 -9.63 -2.05
C LEU A 96 9.49 -9.31 -0.72
N HIS A 97 9.85 -8.07 -0.52
CA HIS A 97 10.49 -7.65 0.72
C HIS A 97 9.91 -6.32 1.23
N VAL A 98 9.92 -6.16 2.53
CA VAL A 98 9.54 -4.90 3.19
C VAL A 98 10.74 -4.46 4.05
N PRO A 99 11.24 -3.24 3.86
CA PRO A 99 12.31 -2.72 4.70
C PRO A 99 11.93 -2.78 6.18
N VAL A 100 12.79 -3.36 7.01
CA VAL A 100 12.68 -3.32 8.47
C VAL A 100 13.64 -2.23 8.95
N GLU A 101 13.09 -1.24 9.65
CA GLU A 101 13.89 -0.14 10.18
C GLU A 101 14.59 -0.55 11.47
N THR A 102 13.85 -1.21 12.36
CA THR A 102 14.38 -1.62 13.67
C THR A 102 13.52 -2.72 14.28
N THR A 103 14.12 -3.45 15.22
CA THR A 103 13.46 -4.48 16.02
C THR A 103 13.53 -4.11 17.49
N TYR A 104 12.53 -4.53 18.27
CA TYR A 104 12.48 -4.36 19.72
C TYR A 104 12.14 -5.68 20.39
N PRO A 105 12.75 -6.00 21.53
CA PRO A 105 12.27 -7.11 22.35
C PRO A 105 10.91 -6.77 22.94
N ILE A 106 10.17 -7.78 23.36
CA ILE A 106 8.80 -7.59 23.88
C ILE A 106 8.74 -6.65 25.09
N GLU A 107 9.77 -6.65 25.92
CA GLU A 107 9.89 -5.80 27.11
C GLU A 107 9.92 -4.31 26.74
N SER A 108 10.30 -4.00 25.52
CA SER A 108 10.38 -2.64 24.97
C SER A 108 9.17 -2.26 24.10
N ILE A 109 8.03 -2.93 24.26
CA ILE A 109 6.83 -2.73 23.42
C ILE A 109 6.37 -1.26 23.39
N GLY A 110 6.46 -0.54 24.51
CA GLY A 110 6.12 0.89 24.53
C GLY A 110 6.99 1.74 23.60
N GLN A 111 8.29 1.45 23.53
CA GLN A 111 9.22 2.12 22.60
C GLN A 111 8.93 1.73 21.15
N ALA A 112 8.63 0.44 20.92
CA ALA A 112 8.26 -0.05 19.59
C ALA A 112 7.02 0.66 19.06
N VAL A 113 5.98 0.80 19.88
CA VAL A 113 4.74 1.51 19.52
C VAL A 113 5.00 2.99 19.26
N ALA A 114 5.76 3.65 20.13
CA ALA A 114 6.14 5.05 19.95
C ALA A 114 6.90 5.26 18.63
N ARG A 115 7.87 4.37 18.32
CA ARG A 115 8.60 4.43 17.04
C ARG A 115 7.69 4.11 15.85
N ALA A 116 6.78 3.13 15.99
CA ALA A 116 5.83 2.78 14.93
C ALA A 116 4.86 3.91 14.59
N ASN A 117 4.55 4.79 15.53
CA ASN A 117 3.70 5.97 15.32
C ASN A 117 4.47 7.21 14.85
N ALA A 118 5.80 7.16 14.87
CA ALA A 118 6.61 8.31 14.46
C ALA A 118 6.47 8.58 12.94
N TYR A 119 6.51 9.86 12.58
CA TYR A 119 6.50 10.29 11.18
C TYR A 119 7.86 9.99 10.50
N ARG A 120 7.85 9.78 9.18
CA ARG A 120 9.05 9.53 8.36
C ARG A 120 9.87 8.30 8.77
N ARG A 121 9.18 7.18 8.95
CA ARG A 121 9.87 5.89 9.14
C ARG A 121 10.49 5.41 7.83
N ALA A 122 11.68 4.78 7.95
CA ALA A 122 12.39 4.17 6.82
C ALA A 122 11.94 2.73 6.52
N GLY A 123 11.13 2.13 7.43
CA GLY A 123 10.67 0.76 7.29
C GLY A 123 9.67 0.34 8.37
N LYS A 124 9.47 -0.94 8.50
CA LYS A 124 8.63 -1.54 9.55
C LYS A 124 9.39 -1.58 10.87
N VAL A 125 8.64 -1.40 11.95
CA VAL A 125 9.10 -1.65 13.32
C VAL A 125 8.56 -3.01 13.73
N LEU A 126 9.43 -3.92 14.12
CA LEU A 126 9.05 -5.28 14.52
C LEU A 126 9.28 -5.48 16.02
N VAL A 127 8.44 -6.32 16.62
CA VAL A 127 8.64 -6.83 17.96
C VAL A 127 9.06 -8.30 17.87
N THR A 128 10.16 -8.66 18.53
CA THR A 128 10.75 -10.01 18.50
C THR A 128 10.61 -10.67 19.87
N PRO A 129 9.47 -11.32 20.16
CA PRO A 129 9.20 -11.87 21.50
C PRO A 129 10.10 -13.08 21.83
N ASN A 130 10.67 -13.73 20.83
CA ASN A 130 11.51 -14.93 20.97
C ASN A 130 13.01 -14.66 20.74
N GLY A 131 13.45 -13.43 20.86
CA GLY A 131 14.82 -13.02 20.60
C GLY A 131 15.03 -12.40 19.21
N PRO A 132 16.27 -12.03 18.85
CA PRO A 132 16.57 -11.38 17.58
C PRO A 132 16.23 -12.28 16.39
N LEU A 133 15.86 -11.62 15.28
CA LEU A 133 15.74 -12.32 13.99
C LEU A 133 17.11 -12.77 13.54
N GLY A 134 17.27 -14.06 13.24
CA GLY A 134 18.48 -14.65 12.69
C GLY A 134 18.72 -14.24 11.25
#